data_fda4364bc5e214b5a9f69bced7c6ba24
#
_entry.id   fda4364bc5e214b5a9f69bced7c6ba24
#
_cell.length_a   1.000
_cell.length_b   1.000
_cell.length_c   1.000
_cell.angle_alpha   90.00
_cell.angle_beta   90.00
_cell.angle_gamma   90.00
#
_symmetry.space_group_name_H-M   'P 1'
#
loop_
_entity.id
_entity.type
_entity.pdbx_description
1 polymer ?
#
loop_
_entity_poly.entity_id
_entity_poly.type
_entity_poly.pdbx_seq_one_letter_code
_entity_poly.pdbx_strand_id
1 'polypeptide(L)'
;MAGLVAADIEIADWLRRNFSHKCIILAVNKCESPRKGQMQALEFWSLGFTPLPISAITGTGTGELLDMVCSELKKFEGLEGLDDVEEDENRVPAISIVGRPNVGKSSILNALVGEDRTIVSPVSGTTRDAIDTELTTVDGQKYKLIDTAGIRRRAAVASAGSTTETLSVKRAFSAIRRSDVVALVIEAMACVSEQDYKIAERIEKEGKACVIVVNKWDTIPNKNNESTTHYEQDVREKLRVLDWAPIVYCSAINGNSVEKIISAASLVEKERSRRLGTSILNQVVREAVAFKAPPRTRGGKRGRVYYTTQAAVRPPTFVLFVNDAKLFPEPYRRYMHKQLRSDAGFPGTPIRLLWRSRKRTDRQQRRSNTEARGALVAAS
;
A
#
# COMPACT_ATOMS: atom_id res chain seq x y z
N MET A 1 11.24 36.68 -9.36
CA MET A 1 9.95 36.60 -10.05
C MET A 1 9.61 37.92 -10.70
N ALA A 2 8.90 37.90 -11.83
CA ALA A 2 8.50 39.13 -12.52
C ALA A 2 7.26 39.80 -11.92
N GLY A 3 6.56 39.16 -10.93
CA GLY A 3 5.27 39.64 -10.45
C GLY A 3 4.14 39.49 -11.48
N LEU A 4 3.02 40.14 -11.23
CA LEU A 4 1.88 40.21 -12.16
C LEU A 4 2.22 41.16 -13.30
N VAL A 5 2.07 40.73 -14.55
CA VAL A 5 2.30 41.54 -15.75
C VAL A 5 1.00 41.79 -16.51
N ALA A 6 0.97 42.84 -17.37
CA ALA A 6 -0.21 43.21 -18.15
C ALA A 6 -0.72 42.05 -19.02
N ALA A 7 0.17 41.24 -19.58
CA ALA A 7 -0.19 40.06 -20.38
C ALA A 7 -0.96 39.00 -19.56
N ASP A 8 -0.70 38.85 -18.26
CA ASP A 8 -1.44 37.92 -17.41
C ASP A 8 -2.90 38.39 -17.25
N ILE A 9 -3.12 39.71 -17.14
CA ILE A 9 -4.45 40.31 -17.04
C ILE A 9 -5.23 40.11 -18.34
N GLU A 10 -4.59 40.38 -19.48
CA GLU A 10 -5.23 40.19 -20.80
C GLU A 10 -5.63 38.74 -21.04
N ILE A 11 -4.75 37.79 -20.71
CA ILE A 11 -5.02 36.36 -20.80
C ILE A 11 -6.16 35.95 -19.88
N ALA A 12 -6.15 36.43 -18.62
CA ALA A 12 -7.20 36.12 -17.65
C ALA A 12 -8.57 36.65 -18.12
N ASP A 13 -8.61 37.88 -18.65
CA ASP A 13 -9.81 38.46 -19.21
C ASP A 13 -10.31 37.72 -20.46
N TRP A 14 -9.40 37.33 -21.34
CA TRP A 14 -9.74 36.53 -22.51
C TRP A 14 -10.30 35.16 -22.11
N LEU A 15 -9.70 34.49 -21.13
CA LEU A 15 -10.17 33.20 -20.63
C LEU A 15 -11.58 33.32 -20.00
N ARG A 16 -11.84 34.37 -19.23
CA ARG A 16 -13.17 34.62 -18.63
C ARG A 16 -14.25 34.86 -19.67
N ARG A 17 -13.93 35.59 -20.75
CA ARG A 17 -14.90 35.90 -21.81
C ARG A 17 -15.19 34.69 -22.70
N ASN A 18 -14.19 33.90 -23.03
CA ASN A 18 -14.34 32.84 -24.03
C ASN A 18 -14.56 31.45 -23.41
N PHE A 19 -14.17 31.24 -22.16
CA PHE A 19 -14.16 29.92 -21.51
C PHE A 19 -14.79 29.96 -20.11
N SER A 20 -15.79 30.81 -19.88
CA SER A 20 -16.50 30.92 -18.60
C SER A 20 -17.15 29.63 -18.11
N HIS A 21 -17.44 28.71 -19.05
CA HIS A 21 -18.01 27.38 -18.79
C HIS A 21 -16.97 26.32 -18.40
N LYS A 22 -15.68 26.65 -18.48
CA LYS A 22 -14.60 25.71 -18.11
C LYS A 22 -14.01 26.06 -16.76
N CYS A 23 -13.65 25.03 -15.99
CA CYS A 23 -12.88 25.22 -14.78
C CYS A 23 -11.46 25.70 -15.11
N ILE A 24 -11.08 26.84 -14.56
CA ILE A 24 -9.76 27.45 -14.75
C ILE A 24 -9.03 27.44 -13.41
N ILE A 25 -7.88 26.77 -13.35
CA ILE A 25 -7.02 26.70 -12.18
C ILE A 25 -5.79 27.55 -12.42
N LEU A 26 -5.59 28.57 -11.56
CA LEU A 26 -4.46 29.49 -11.65
C LEU A 26 -3.28 28.98 -10.80
N ALA A 27 -2.22 28.53 -11.45
CA ALA A 27 -1.00 28.08 -10.79
C ALA A 27 0.11 29.13 -10.92
N VAL A 28 0.50 29.73 -9.79
CA VAL A 28 1.59 30.72 -9.72
C VAL A 28 2.90 29.98 -9.46
N ASN A 29 3.74 29.88 -10.50
CA ASN A 29 5.00 29.12 -10.44
C ASN A 29 6.18 29.95 -9.90
N LYS A 30 7.27 29.25 -9.52
CA LYS A 30 8.51 29.79 -8.93
C LYS A 30 8.36 30.25 -7.48
N CYS A 31 7.38 29.77 -6.75
CA CYS A 31 7.19 29.98 -5.32
C CYS A 31 8.06 29.01 -4.50
N GLU A 32 9.38 29.20 -4.52
CA GLU A 32 10.34 28.27 -3.90
C GLU A 32 10.33 28.33 -2.36
N SER A 33 9.95 29.46 -1.79
CA SER A 33 9.84 29.65 -0.34
C SER A 33 8.38 29.59 0.09
N PRO A 34 7.98 28.70 1.00
CA PRO A 34 6.56 28.55 1.42
C PRO A 34 5.94 29.87 1.94
N ARG A 35 6.68 30.62 2.76
CA ARG A 35 6.19 31.89 3.32
C ARG A 35 6.15 33.03 2.30
N LYS A 36 7.25 33.24 1.55
CA LYS A 36 7.33 34.30 0.53
C LYS A 36 6.46 33.98 -0.68
N GLY A 37 6.35 32.71 -1.07
CA GLY A 37 5.55 32.27 -2.20
C GLY A 37 4.05 32.53 -2.01
N GLN A 38 3.52 32.33 -0.80
CA GLN A 38 2.15 32.67 -0.50
C GLN A 38 1.88 34.18 -0.63
N MET A 39 2.77 35.02 -0.08
CA MET A 39 2.65 36.49 -0.20
C MET A 39 2.72 36.96 -1.67
N GLN A 40 3.60 36.35 -2.47
CA GLN A 40 3.73 36.67 -3.88
C GLN A 40 2.53 36.22 -4.71
N ALA A 41 1.88 35.12 -4.33
CA ALA A 41 0.67 34.65 -5.00
C ALA A 41 -0.53 35.56 -4.74
N LEU A 42 -0.54 36.33 -3.65
CA LEU A 42 -1.66 37.25 -3.33
C LEU A 42 -1.88 38.32 -4.42
N GLU A 43 -0.85 38.77 -5.11
CA GLU A 43 -0.98 39.74 -6.21
C GLU A 43 -1.88 39.22 -7.35
N PHE A 44 -1.91 37.91 -7.54
CA PHE A 44 -2.67 37.26 -8.62
C PHE A 44 -4.15 37.08 -8.30
N TRP A 45 -4.63 37.41 -7.09
CA TRP A 45 -6.06 37.43 -6.78
C TRP A 45 -6.84 38.45 -7.65
N SER A 46 -6.16 39.51 -8.07
CA SER A 46 -6.73 40.50 -8.97
C SER A 46 -7.18 39.94 -10.31
N LEU A 47 -6.66 38.78 -10.72
CA LEU A 47 -7.09 38.08 -11.91
C LEU A 47 -8.47 37.38 -11.78
N GLY A 48 -9.08 37.38 -10.59
CA GLY A 48 -10.39 36.79 -10.34
C GLY A 48 -10.40 35.27 -10.26
N PHE A 49 -9.25 34.64 -10.08
CA PHE A 49 -9.06 33.20 -9.84
C PHE A 49 -8.31 33.00 -8.52
N THR A 50 -8.56 31.88 -7.85
CA THR A 50 -7.80 31.52 -6.65
C THR A 50 -6.36 31.12 -7.03
N PRO A 51 -5.33 31.90 -6.66
CA PRO A 51 -3.98 31.60 -7.05
C PRO A 51 -3.40 30.46 -6.18
N LEU A 52 -2.90 29.42 -6.81
CA LEU A 52 -2.21 28.32 -6.15
C LEU A 52 -0.69 28.49 -6.28
N PRO A 53 0.04 28.78 -5.19
CA PRO A 53 1.50 28.93 -5.24
C PRO A 53 2.16 27.56 -5.44
N ILE A 54 2.94 27.42 -6.50
CA ILE A 54 3.67 26.19 -6.82
C ILE A 54 5.15 26.48 -7.13
N SER A 55 6.00 25.47 -6.99
CA SER A 55 7.35 25.50 -7.52
C SER A 55 7.61 24.23 -8.31
N ALA A 56 7.70 24.35 -9.62
CA ALA A 56 8.01 23.23 -10.51
C ALA A 56 9.44 22.67 -10.29
N ILE A 57 10.34 23.46 -9.68
CA ILE A 57 11.70 23.03 -9.38
C ILE A 57 11.76 22.21 -8.11
N THR A 58 11.09 22.66 -7.04
CA THR A 58 11.11 22.02 -5.73
C THR A 58 9.99 21.02 -5.53
N GLY A 59 8.95 21.06 -6.37
CA GLY A 59 7.74 20.27 -6.23
C GLY A 59 6.76 20.78 -5.16
N THR A 60 7.04 21.94 -4.55
CA THR A 60 6.16 22.55 -3.55
C THR A 60 4.85 22.98 -4.21
N GLY A 61 3.69 22.67 -3.59
CA GLY A 61 2.36 23.03 -4.09
C GLY A 61 1.86 22.23 -5.31
N THR A 62 2.71 21.37 -5.90
CA THR A 62 2.30 20.56 -7.08
C THR A 62 1.33 19.46 -6.69
N GLY A 63 1.35 18.99 -5.45
CA GLY A 63 0.40 18.03 -4.93
C GLY A 63 -1.00 18.61 -4.88
N GLU A 64 -1.14 19.77 -4.26
CA GLU A 64 -2.41 20.48 -4.15
C GLU A 64 -2.97 20.86 -5.53
N LEU A 65 -2.11 21.24 -6.49
CA LEU A 65 -2.52 21.49 -7.87
C LEU A 65 -3.11 20.24 -8.51
N LEU A 66 -2.45 19.08 -8.38
CA LEU A 66 -2.93 17.84 -8.96
C LEU A 66 -4.21 17.33 -8.29
N ASP A 67 -4.31 17.45 -6.98
CA ASP A 67 -5.54 17.08 -6.24
C ASP A 67 -6.72 17.94 -6.70
N MET A 68 -6.51 19.25 -6.91
CA MET A 68 -7.51 20.16 -7.44
C MET A 68 -7.91 19.81 -8.89
N VAL A 69 -6.94 19.52 -9.77
CA VAL A 69 -7.21 19.07 -11.15
C VAL A 69 -8.02 17.78 -11.17
N CYS A 70 -7.63 16.79 -10.35
CA CYS A 70 -8.35 15.52 -10.28
C CYS A 70 -9.78 15.71 -9.76
N SER A 71 -9.98 16.56 -8.75
CA SER A 71 -11.30 16.86 -8.22
C SER A 71 -12.21 17.52 -9.27
N GLU A 72 -11.69 18.48 -10.03
CA GLU A 72 -12.46 19.12 -11.09
C GLU A 72 -12.75 18.18 -12.28
N LEU A 73 -11.82 17.28 -12.61
CA LEU A 73 -12.07 16.28 -13.65
C LEU A 73 -13.20 15.32 -13.25
N LYS A 74 -13.24 14.89 -11.98
CA LYS A 74 -14.33 14.05 -11.45
C LYS A 74 -15.69 14.73 -11.57
N LYS A 75 -15.79 16.03 -11.25
CA LYS A 75 -17.02 16.81 -11.42
C LYS A 75 -17.47 16.85 -12.89
N PHE A 76 -16.52 17.03 -13.80
CA PHE A 76 -16.81 17.13 -15.25
C PHE A 76 -17.31 15.83 -15.87
N GLU A 77 -16.85 14.69 -15.37
CA GLU A 77 -17.29 13.37 -15.85
C GLU A 77 -18.63 12.93 -15.26
N GLY A 78 -19.27 13.75 -14.42
CA GLY A 78 -20.49 13.37 -13.69
C GLY A 78 -20.26 12.32 -12.63
N LEU A 79 -18.99 12.13 -12.25
CA LEU A 79 -18.52 11.20 -11.22
C LEU A 79 -18.54 11.88 -9.81
N GLU A 80 -19.36 12.91 -9.63
CA GLU A 80 -19.67 13.43 -8.29
C GLU A 80 -20.44 12.35 -7.53
N GLY A 81 -19.75 11.68 -6.62
CA GLY A 81 -20.28 10.54 -5.86
C GLY A 81 -19.62 9.21 -6.17
N LEU A 82 -18.82 9.11 -7.23
CA LEU A 82 -17.89 7.98 -7.43
C LEU A 82 -16.51 8.36 -6.85
N ASP A 83 -16.46 8.70 -5.57
CA ASP A 83 -15.25 8.40 -4.83
C ASP A 83 -15.03 6.89 -4.99
N ASP A 84 -13.77 6.50 -5.22
CA ASP A 84 -13.35 5.09 -5.24
C ASP A 84 -13.82 4.31 -3.97
N VAL A 85 -14.54 4.98 -3.10
CA VAL A 85 -15.17 4.50 -1.88
C VAL A 85 -16.51 3.81 -2.15
N GLU A 86 -17.32 4.23 -3.17
CA GLU A 86 -18.65 3.61 -3.38
C GLU A 86 -18.59 2.23 -4.06
N GLU A 87 -17.61 1.97 -4.93
CA GLU A 87 -17.40 0.60 -5.42
C GLU A 87 -16.88 -0.34 -4.32
N ASP A 88 -16.39 0.21 -3.21
CA ASP A 88 -15.77 -0.52 -2.12
C ASP A 88 -16.73 -0.79 -0.95
N GLU A 89 -17.75 0.02 -0.71
CA GLU A 89 -18.70 -0.22 0.38
C GLU A 89 -19.49 -1.51 0.21
N ASN A 90 -19.74 -1.95 -1.03
CA ASN A 90 -20.42 -3.22 -1.33
C ASN A 90 -19.46 -4.40 -1.58
N ARG A 91 -18.14 -4.17 -1.55
CA ARG A 91 -17.16 -5.23 -1.76
C ARG A 91 -17.02 -6.09 -0.52
N VAL A 92 -17.32 -7.37 -0.66
CA VAL A 92 -17.10 -8.38 0.38
C VAL A 92 -15.62 -8.79 0.36
N PRO A 93 -14.81 -8.43 1.38
CA PRO A 93 -13.41 -8.80 1.44
C PRO A 93 -13.20 -10.30 1.47
N ALA A 94 -12.25 -10.79 0.69
CA ALA A 94 -11.93 -12.20 0.60
C ALA A 94 -10.77 -12.56 1.54
N ILE A 95 -11.00 -13.47 2.48
CA ILE A 95 -10.00 -13.93 3.47
C ILE A 95 -9.63 -15.38 3.15
N SER A 96 -8.33 -15.68 3.12
CA SER A 96 -7.83 -17.06 3.04
C SER A 96 -7.08 -17.44 4.31
N ILE A 97 -7.26 -18.69 4.75
CA ILE A 97 -6.56 -19.28 5.89
C ILE A 97 -5.50 -20.24 5.34
N VAL A 98 -4.22 -19.88 5.45
CA VAL A 98 -3.10 -20.64 4.90
C VAL A 98 -2.08 -20.99 5.98
N GLY A 99 -1.24 -21.99 5.73
CA GLY A 99 -0.20 -22.46 6.65
C GLY A 99 0.13 -23.91 6.41
N ARG A 100 1.12 -24.43 7.12
CA ARG A 100 1.54 -25.86 7.08
C ARG A 100 0.39 -26.84 7.34
N PRO A 101 0.53 -28.12 6.98
CA PRO A 101 -0.32 -29.18 7.51
C PRO A 101 -0.32 -29.17 9.06
N ASN A 102 -1.41 -29.55 9.66
CA ASN A 102 -1.59 -29.79 11.12
C ASN A 102 -1.44 -28.57 12.05
N VAL A 103 -1.27 -27.33 11.54
CA VAL A 103 -1.25 -26.12 12.36
C VAL A 103 -2.64 -25.71 12.91
N GLY A 104 -3.70 -26.42 12.52
CA GLY A 104 -5.05 -26.20 13.02
C GLY A 104 -5.95 -25.29 12.16
N LYS A 105 -5.67 -25.15 10.84
CA LYS A 105 -6.50 -24.37 9.91
C LYS A 105 -7.97 -24.78 9.90
N SER A 106 -8.21 -26.09 9.89
CA SER A 106 -9.57 -26.65 9.88
C SER A 106 -10.29 -26.40 11.21
N SER A 107 -9.57 -26.43 12.33
CA SER A 107 -10.12 -26.12 13.64
C SER A 107 -10.49 -24.65 13.74
N ILE A 108 -9.63 -23.73 13.23
CA ILE A 108 -9.94 -22.30 13.14
C ILE A 108 -11.18 -22.07 12.27
N LEU A 109 -11.24 -22.69 11.10
CA LEU A 109 -12.40 -22.58 10.21
C LEU A 109 -13.68 -23.08 10.88
N ASN A 110 -13.63 -24.23 11.55
CA ASN A 110 -14.79 -24.79 12.25
C ASN A 110 -15.22 -23.90 13.43
N ALA A 111 -14.27 -23.32 14.17
CA ALA A 111 -14.58 -22.39 15.24
C ALA A 111 -15.24 -21.10 14.69
N LEU A 112 -14.74 -20.54 13.59
CA LEU A 112 -15.32 -19.36 12.94
C LEU A 112 -16.74 -19.62 12.39
N VAL A 113 -17.01 -20.83 11.90
CA VAL A 113 -18.30 -21.23 11.29
C VAL A 113 -19.28 -21.72 12.35
N GLY A 114 -18.78 -22.25 13.47
CA GLY A 114 -19.58 -22.86 14.54
C GLY A 114 -19.98 -21.89 15.66
N GLU A 115 -19.55 -20.63 15.61
CA GLU A 115 -19.98 -19.63 16.58
C GLU A 115 -21.41 -19.18 16.27
N ASP A 116 -22.30 -19.19 17.28
CA ASP A 116 -23.71 -18.74 17.20
C ASP A 116 -23.88 -17.28 16.73
N ARG A 117 -22.75 -16.58 16.59
CA ARG A 117 -22.64 -15.16 16.21
C ARG A 117 -22.39 -14.93 14.72
N THR A 118 -22.27 -15.99 13.90
CA THR A 118 -21.95 -15.86 12.48
C THR A 118 -22.97 -16.59 11.61
N ILE A 119 -23.58 -15.85 10.68
CA ILE A 119 -24.45 -16.44 9.66
C ILE A 119 -23.57 -16.91 8.51
N VAL A 120 -23.65 -18.20 8.20
CA VAL A 120 -22.83 -18.84 7.16
C VAL A 120 -23.69 -19.24 5.98
N SER A 121 -23.38 -18.72 4.80
CA SER A 121 -24.04 -19.13 3.54
C SER A 121 -22.99 -19.71 2.57
N PRO A 122 -23.22 -20.92 2.03
CA PRO A 122 -22.35 -21.47 1.00
C PRO A 122 -22.55 -20.69 -0.32
N VAL A 123 -21.47 -20.12 -0.87
CA VAL A 123 -21.51 -19.50 -2.19
C VAL A 123 -21.08 -20.52 -3.22
N SER A 124 -22.01 -20.93 -4.07
CA SER A 124 -21.74 -21.80 -5.22
C SER A 124 -20.99 -21.01 -6.28
N GLY A 125 -19.66 -21.17 -6.35
CA GLY A 125 -18.84 -20.60 -7.42
C GLY A 125 -18.86 -21.47 -8.68
N THR A 126 -18.78 -20.84 -9.84
CA THR A 126 -18.80 -21.43 -11.19
C THR A 126 -17.59 -22.30 -11.55
N THR A 127 -16.69 -22.59 -10.64
CA THR A 127 -15.51 -23.47 -10.87
C THR A 127 -15.59 -24.73 -10.03
N ARG A 128 -15.45 -25.87 -10.66
CA ARG A 128 -15.66 -27.25 -10.18
C ARG A 128 -15.00 -27.66 -8.85
N ASP A 129 -14.14 -26.83 -8.22
CA ASP A 129 -13.26 -27.27 -7.12
C ASP A 129 -13.13 -26.35 -5.89
N ALA A 130 -13.76 -25.18 -5.83
CA ALA A 130 -13.62 -24.28 -4.67
C ALA A 130 -14.99 -23.82 -4.17
N ILE A 131 -15.41 -24.34 -3.03
CA ILE A 131 -16.55 -23.81 -2.30
C ILE A 131 -16.02 -22.72 -1.38
N ASP A 132 -16.35 -21.49 -1.70
CA ASP A 132 -16.11 -20.34 -0.83
C ASP A 132 -17.31 -20.21 0.13
N THR A 133 -17.10 -19.67 1.31
CA THR A 133 -18.13 -19.53 2.34
C THR A 133 -18.27 -18.06 2.72
N GLU A 134 -19.47 -17.50 2.64
CA GLU A 134 -19.72 -16.17 3.18
C GLU A 134 -19.94 -16.25 4.70
N LEU A 135 -19.33 -15.32 5.40
CA LEU A 135 -19.40 -15.15 6.84
C LEU A 135 -19.86 -13.74 7.13
N THR A 136 -20.96 -13.60 7.87
CA THR A 136 -21.45 -12.29 8.32
C THR A 136 -21.19 -12.17 9.81
N THR A 137 -20.43 -11.14 10.21
CA THR A 137 -20.17 -10.84 11.63
C THR A 137 -21.38 -10.20 12.31
N VAL A 138 -21.34 -10.14 13.64
CA VAL A 138 -22.39 -9.47 14.46
C VAL A 138 -22.62 -8.02 14.05
N ASP A 139 -21.56 -7.34 13.62
CA ASP A 139 -21.60 -5.95 13.15
C ASP A 139 -22.21 -5.80 11.74
N GLY A 140 -22.72 -6.90 11.16
CA GLY A 140 -23.30 -6.91 9.81
C GLY A 140 -22.28 -6.89 8.67
N GLN A 141 -20.99 -6.89 8.95
CA GLN A 141 -19.96 -6.95 7.90
C GLN A 141 -19.87 -8.34 7.30
N LYS A 142 -19.82 -8.42 5.97
CA LYS A 142 -19.69 -9.66 5.23
C LYS A 142 -18.25 -9.91 4.82
N TYR A 143 -17.81 -11.16 4.93
CA TYR A 143 -16.50 -11.63 4.49
C TYR A 143 -16.65 -12.91 3.68
N LYS A 144 -15.77 -13.11 2.71
CA LYS A 144 -15.74 -14.33 1.90
C LYS A 144 -14.51 -15.16 2.30
N LEU A 145 -14.73 -16.34 2.88
CA LEU A 145 -13.67 -17.29 3.18
C LEU A 145 -13.35 -18.13 1.95
N ILE A 146 -12.11 -18.08 1.50
CA ILE A 146 -11.63 -18.77 0.28
C ILE A 146 -11.15 -20.19 0.58
N ASP A 147 -11.48 -21.13 -0.30
CA ASP A 147 -11.04 -22.54 -0.27
C ASP A 147 -11.45 -23.34 0.98
N THR A 148 -12.62 -23.05 1.54
CA THR A 148 -13.12 -23.72 2.74
C THR A 148 -13.34 -25.22 2.55
N ALA A 149 -13.79 -25.66 1.37
CA ALA A 149 -13.97 -27.07 1.03
C ALA A 149 -12.64 -27.83 0.97
N GLY A 150 -11.58 -27.21 0.44
CA GLY A 150 -10.24 -27.79 0.44
C GLY A 150 -9.67 -27.96 1.85
N ILE A 151 -10.00 -27.08 2.79
CA ILE A 151 -9.61 -27.20 4.20
C ILE A 151 -10.42 -28.31 4.89
N ARG A 152 -11.74 -28.40 4.69
CA ARG A 152 -12.60 -29.43 5.28
C ARG A 152 -12.31 -30.83 4.76
N ARG A 153 -12.13 -31.01 3.44
CA ARG A 153 -11.76 -32.31 2.85
C ARG A 153 -10.42 -32.82 3.37
N ARG A 154 -9.44 -31.96 3.59
CA ARG A 154 -8.14 -32.35 4.16
C ARG A 154 -8.25 -32.79 5.62
N ALA A 155 -9.12 -32.19 6.42
CA ALA A 155 -9.37 -32.66 7.78
C ALA A 155 -9.93 -34.09 7.79
N ALA A 156 -10.81 -34.43 6.83
CA ALA A 156 -11.36 -35.78 6.67
C ALA A 156 -10.34 -36.78 6.11
N VAL A 157 -9.45 -36.36 5.18
CA VAL A 157 -8.44 -37.24 4.55
C VAL A 157 -7.17 -37.37 5.39
N ALA A 158 -6.80 -36.39 6.21
CA ALA A 158 -5.65 -36.48 7.13
C ALA A 158 -5.83 -37.63 8.16
N SER A 159 -7.07 -38.01 8.46
CA SER A 159 -7.37 -39.24 9.20
C SER A 159 -7.10 -40.52 8.40
N ALA A 160 -6.87 -40.45 7.08
CA ALA A 160 -6.66 -41.58 6.18
C ALA A 160 -5.21 -41.73 5.64
N GLY A 161 -4.26 -40.92 6.10
CA GLY A 161 -2.82 -41.19 5.98
C GLY A 161 -2.12 -40.91 4.63
N SER A 162 -2.74 -40.17 3.68
CA SER A 162 -2.10 -39.94 2.38
C SER A 162 -2.39 -38.51 1.85
N THR A 163 -1.39 -37.62 1.94
CA THR A 163 -1.46 -36.34 1.23
C THR A 163 -0.10 -35.92 0.70
N THR A 164 -0.01 -35.73 -0.61
CA THR A 164 1.13 -35.14 -1.31
C THR A 164 1.27 -33.67 -0.92
N GLU A 165 2.33 -33.32 -0.20
CA GLU A 165 2.67 -31.96 0.27
C GLU A 165 2.66 -30.91 -0.86
N THR A 166 3.10 -31.31 -2.06
CA THR A 166 3.16 -30.44 -3.24
C THR A 166 1.79 -29.92 -3.70
N LEU A 167 0.72 -30.73 -3.58
CA LEU A 167 -0.64 -30.30 -3.89
C LEU A 167 -1.17 -29.31 -2.85
N SER A 168 -0.78 -29.45 -1.58
CA SER A 168 -1.15 -28.53 -0.51
C SER A 168 -0.57 -27.15 -0.73
N VAL A 169 0.70 -27.04 -1.14
CA VAL A 169 1.39 -25.77 -1.42
C VAL A 169 0.77 -25.05 -2.63
N LYS A 170 0.48 -25.77 -3.74
CA LYS A 170 -0.16 -25.16 -4.92
C LYS A 170 -1.53 -24.59 -4.61
N ARG A 171 -2.33 -25.27 -3.80
CA ARG A 171 -3.67 -24.77 -3.36
C ARG A 171 -3.54 -23.56 -2.44
N ALA A 172 -2.59 -23.57 -1.51
CA ALA A 172 -2.32 -22.40 -0.67
C ALA A 172 -1.96 -21.18 -1.53
N PHE A 173 -1.15 -21.35 -2.56
CA PHE A 173 -0.80 -20.26 -3.49
C PHE A 173 -2.02 -19.79 -4.32
N SER A 174 -2.91 -20.70 -4.72
CA SER A 174 -4.17 -20.35 -5.39
C SER A 174 -5.10 -19.56 -4.48
N ALA A 175 -5.23 -19.97 -3.22
CA ALA A 175 -6.03 -19.27 -2.22
C ALA A 175 -5.47 -17.85 -1.94
N ILE A 176 -4.14 -17.71 -1.80
CA ILE A 176 -3.48 -16.41 -1.64
C ILE A 176 -3.80 -15.48 -2.81
N ARG A 177 -3.76 -15.95 -4.05
CA ARG A 177 -4.05 -15.10 -5.22
C ARG A 177 -5.49 -14.59 -5.23
N ARG A 178 -6.45 -15.40 -4.81
CA ARG A 178 -7.88 -15.10 -4.81
C ARG A 178 -8.33 -14.26 -3.61
N SER A 179 -7.53 -14.19 -2.55
CA SER A 179 -7.86 -13.45 -1.34
C SER A 179 -7.38 -12.00 -1.38
N ASP A 180 -7.97 -11.18 -0.54
CA ASP A 180 -7.55 -9.81 -0.23
C ASP A 180 -6.66 -9.82 1.01
N VAL A 181 -7.08 -10.54 2.03
CA VAL A 181 -6.36 -10.72 3.31
C VAL A 181 -6.00 -12.19 3.49
N VAL A 182 -4.80 -12.45 3.94
CA VAL A 182 -4.29 -13.79 4.21
C VAL A 182 -4.06 -13.96 5.71
N ALA A 183 -4.74 -14.91 6.33
CA ALA A 183 -4.45 -15.36 7.68
C ALA A 183 -3.38 -16.48 7.60
N LEU A 184 -2.13 -16.14 7.87
CA LEU A 184 -1.01 -17.10 7.91
C LEU A 184 -0.98 -17.77 9.28
N VAL A 185 -1.37 -19.04 9.34
CA VAL A 185 -1.46 -19.82 10.58
C VAL A 185 -0.14 -20.53 10.85
N ILE A 186 0.45 -20.28 12.01
CA ILE A 186 1.63 -20.97 12.54
C ILE A 186 1.26 -21.64 13.87
N GLU A 187 2.00 -22.67 14.23
CA GLU A 187 1.81 -23.41 15.48
C GLU A 187 2.75 -22.87 16.57
N ALA A 188 2.21 -22.59 17.76
CA ALA A 188 2.95 -21.97 18.86
C ALA A 188 4.19 -22.77 19.27
N MET A 189 4.08 -24.08 19.50
CA MET A 189 5.20 -24.93 19.96
C MET A 189 6.25 -25.20 18.86
N ALA A 190 5.81 -25.38 17.61
CA ALA A 190 6.71 -25.69 16.51
C ALA A 190 7.38 -24.45 15.92
N CYS A 191 7.02 -23.26 16.36
CA CYS A 191 7.52 -21.99 15.85
C CYS A 191 7.45 -21.87 14.30
N VAL A 192 8.20 -20.92 13.74
CA VAL A 192 8.26 -20.67 12.29
C VAL A 192 9.19 -21.68 11.61
N SER A 193 8.71 -22.31 10.54
CA SER A 193 9.47 -23.20 9.70
C SER A 193 9.81 -22.58 8.35
N GLU A 194 10.68 -23.25 7.58
CA GLU A 194 11.03 -22.86 6.22
C GLU A 194 9.82 -22.84 5.26
N GLN A 195 8.84 -23.73 5.48
CA GLN A 195 7.60 -23.71 4.69
C GLN A 195 6.75 -22.47 4.99
N ASP A 196 6.68 -22.05 6.25
CA ASP A 196 5.96 -20.82 6.64
C ASP A 196 6.62 -19.59 6.00
N TYR A 197 7.97 -19.57 5.96
CA TYR A 197 8.72 -18.51 5.29
C TYR A 197 8.43 -18.45 3.78
N LYS A 198 8.39 -19.60 3.08
CA LYS A 198 8.03 -19.65 1.65
C LYS A 198 6.60 -19.15 1.37
N ILE A 199 5.67 -19.43 2.28
CA ILE A 199 4.31 -18.90 2.18
C ILE A 199 4.31 -17.39 2.41
N ALA A 200 5.06 -16.90 3.40
CA ALA A 200 5.21 -15.49 3.72
C ALA A 200 5.79 -14.68 2.55
N GLU A 201 6.86 -15.17 1.91
CA GLU A 201 7.42 -14.57 0.70
C GLU A 201 6.37 -14.48 -0.43
N ARG A 202 5.54 -15.53 -0.56
CA ARG A 202 4.50 -15.52 -1.57
C ARG A 202 3.43 -14.47 -1.31
N ILE A 203 3.02 -14.29 -0.04
CA ILE A 203 2.04 -13.28 0.38
C ILE A 203 2.55 -11.88 0.03
N GLU A 204 3.80 -11.57 0.38
CA GLU A 204 4.41 -10.27 0.07
C GLU A 204 4.51 -10.03 -1.45
N LYS A 205 5.00 -11.04 -2.21
CA LYS A 205 5.15 -10.95 -3.66
C LYS A 205 3.83 -10.69 -4.37
N GLU A 206 2.74 -11.34 -3.94
CA GLU A 206 1.39 -11.12 -4.49
C GLU A 206 0.78 -9.78 -4.00
N GLY A 207 1.40 -9.11 -3.04
CA GLY A 207 0.91 -7.83 -2.51
C GLY A 207 -0.37 -7.96 -1.70
N LYS A 208 -0.53 -9.07 -1.00
CA LYS A 208 -1.72 -9.34 -0.17
C LYS A 208 -1.53 -8.83 1.24
N ALA A 209 -2.61 -8.35 1.84
CA ALA A 209 -2.62 -8.05 3.26
C ALA A 209 -2.46 -9.34 4.08
N CYS A 210 -1.86 -9.26 5.27
CA CYS A 210 -1.57 -10.43 6.07
C CYS A 210 -1.81 -10.20 7.55
N VAL A 211 -2.38 -11.22 8.19
CA VAL A 211 -2.45 -11.38 9.65
C VAL A 211 -1.73 -12.68 9.99
N ILE A 212 -0.75 -12.63 10.89
CA ILE A 212 -0.09 -13.84 11.41
C ILE A 212 -0.94 -14.38 12.55
N VAL A 213 -1.35 -15.63 12.48
CA VAL A 213 -2.18 -16.30 13.48
C VAL A 213 -1.35 -17.38 14.16
N VAL A 214 -1.03 -17.18 15.43
CA VAL A 214 -0.34 -18.16 16.27
C VAL A 214 -1.41 -19.02 16.96
N ASN A 215 -1.62 -20.21 16.42
CA ASN A 215 -2.60 -21.16 16.94
C ASN A 215 -2.00 -22.15 17.93
N LYS A 216 -2.86 -22.85 18.67
CA LYS A 216 -2.50 -23.75 19.77
C LYS A 216 -1.74 -23.02 20.88
N TRP A 217 -2.10 -21.75 21.12
CA TRP A 217 -1.46 -20.95 22.16
C TRP A 217 -1.70 -21.54 23.57
N ASP A 218 -2.70 -22.38 23.72
CA ASP A 218 -3.00 -23.14 24.96
C ASP A 218 -1.86 -24.08 25.36
N THR A 219 -1.08 -24.59 24.42
CA THR A 219 0.02 -25.56 24.67
C THR A 219 1.27 -24.91 25.26
N ILE A 220 1.41 -23.59 25.23
CA ILE A 220 2.56 -22.89 25.81
C ILE A 220 2.43 -22.88 27.33
N PRO A 221 3.42 -23.44 28.09
CA PRO A 221 3.44 -23.36 29.55
C PRO A 221 3.82 -21.94 30.02
N ASN A 222 3.40 -21.57 31.22
CA ASN A 222 3.80 -20.31 31.92
C ASN A 222 3.63 -19.04 31.04
N LYS A 223 2.38 -18.74 30.67
CA LYS A 223 2.04 -17.57 29.84
C LYS A 223 2.16 -16.27 30.62
N ASN A 224 3.31 -15.62 30.54
CA ASN A 224 3.55 -14.28 31.05
C ASN A 224 3.57 -13.27 29.89
N ASN A 225 3.38 -12.00 30.17
CA ASN A 225 3.50 -10.94 29.14
C ASN A 225 4.88 -10.94 28.47
N GLU A 226 5.93 -11.27 29.22
CA GLU A 226 7.30 -11.44 28.73
C GLU A 226 7.41 -12.56 27.70
N SER A 227 6.74 -13.70 27.94
CA SER A 227 6.73 -14.84 27.01
C SER A 227 6.10 -14.46 25.66
N THR A 228 5.04 -13.65 25.69
CA THR A 228 4.39 -13.15 24.45
C THR A 228 5.31 -12.22 23.68
N THR A 229 6.02 -11.31 24.38
CA THR A 229 6.96 -10.38 23.76
C THR A 229 8.16 -11.10 23.14
N HIS A 230 8.74 -12.07 23.84
CA HIS A 230 9.83 -12.88 23.31
C HIS A 230 9.40 -13.71 22.09
N TYR A 231 8.20 -14.30 22.15
CA TYR A 231 7.66 -15.05 21.02
C TYR A 231 7.40 -14.16 19.82
N GLU A 232 6.89 -12.96 20.03
CA GLU A 232 6.71 -11.97 18.98
C GLU A 232 8.04 -11.60 18.32
N GLN A 233 9.08 -11.35 19.10
CA GLN A 233 10.43 -11.05 18.59
C GLN A 233 10.96 -12.21 17.72
N ASP A 234 10.84 -13.46 18.20
CA ASP A 234 11.28 -14.64 17.45
C ASP A 234 10.52 -14.78 16.11
N VAL A 235 9.20 -14.57 16.12
CA VAL A 235 8.39 -14.56 14.89
C VAL A 235 8.83 -13.45 13.93
N ARG A 236 9.07 -12.22 14.43
CA ARG A 236 9.54 -11.08 13.64
C ARG A 236 10.92 -11.33 13.04
N GLU A 237 11.83 -11.96 13.78
CA GLU A 237 13.16 -12.29 13.30
C GLU A 237 13.12 -13.35 12.19
N LYS A 238 12.26 -14.35 12.32
CA LYS A 238 12.12 -15.45 11.35
C LYS A 238 11.27 -15.08 10.14
N LEU A 239 10.22 -14.24 10.31
CA LEU A 239 9.33 -13.77 9.24
C LEU A 239 9.58 -12.30 8.91
N ARG A 240 10.83 -11.91 8.65
CA ARG A 240 11.20 -10.51 8.32
C ARG A 240 10.46 -9.93 7.12
N VAL A 241 9.99 -10.78 6.24
CA VAL A 241 9.21 -10.41 5.04
C VAL A 241 7.83 -9.86 5.43
N LEU A 242 7.30 -10.28 6.59
CA LEU A 242 6.01 -9.88 7.13
C LEU A 242 6.16 -9.12 8.47
N ASP A 243 7.23 -8.34 8.64
CA ASP A 243 7.49 -7.55 9.84
C ASP A 243 6.36 -6.55 10.15
N TRP A 244 5.58 -6.21 9.15
CA TRP A 244 4.45 -5.30 9.19
C TRP A 244 3.11 -5.97 9.52
N ALA A 245 3.02 -7.31 9.52
CA ALA A 245 1.77 -8.01 9.76
C ALA A 245 1.44 -8.06 11.27
N PRO A 246 0.19 -7.79 11.69
CA PRO A 246 -0.21 -7.98 13.07
C PRO A 246 -0.21 -9.46 13.43
N ILE A 247 0.07 -9.75 14.73
CA ILE A 247 0.08 -11.11 15.27
C ILE A 247 -1.13 -11.30 16.15
N VAL A 248 -1.89 -12.37 15.93
CA VAL A 248 -3.03 -12.78 16.73
C VAL A 248 -2.75 -14.15 17.35
N TYR A 249 -2.84 -14.23 18.66
CA TYR A 249 -2.69 -15.48 19.41
C TYR A 249 -4.07 -16.08 19.67
N CYS A 250 -4.27 -17.36 19.32
CA CYS A 250 -5.55 -18.03 19.48
C CYS A 250 -5.38 -19.51 19.90
N SER A 251 -6.47 -20.09 20.41
CA SER A 251 -6.64 -21.52 20.59
C SER A 251 -7.94 -21.94 19.91
N ALA A 252 -7.84 -22.55 18.73
CA ALA A 252 -8.98 -22.95 17.96
C ALA A 252 -9.78 -24.08 18.62
N ILE A 253 -9.16 -24.89 19.49
CA ILE A 253 -9.86 -25.98 20.22
C ILE A 253 -10.74 -25.39 21.32
N ASN A 254 -10.23 -24.39 22.03
CA ASN A 254 -10.92 -23.75 23.14
C ASN A 254 -11.83 -22.58 22.70
N GLY A 255 -11.86 -22.25 21.40
CA GLY A 255 -12.58 -21.09 20.86
C GLY A 255 -11.98 -19.73 21.24
N ASN A 256 -10.88 -19.71 22.02
CA ASN A 256 -10.33 -18.47 22.56
C ASN A 256 -9.69 -17.59 21.47
N SER A 257 -10.15 -16.34 21.41
CA SER A 257 -9.60 -15.29 20.53
C SER A 257 -9.66 -15.59 19.01
N VAL A 258 -10.50 -16.52 18.56
CA VAL A 258 -10.66 -16.85 17.15
C VAL A 258 -11.36 -15.69 16.40
N GLU A 259 -12.33 -15.04 17.02
CA GLU A 259 -13.00 -13.81 16.51
C GLU A 259 -12.04 -12.66 16.27
N LYS A 260 -10.93 -12.57 17.02
CA LYS A 260 -9.88 -11.55 16.81
C LYS A 260 -9.20 -11.67 15.44
N ILE A 261 -9.24 -12.86 14.81
CA ILE A 261 -8.70 -13.06 13.47
C ILE A 261 -9.49 -12.24 12.45
N ILE A 262 -10.81 -12.28 12.54
CA ILE A 262 -11.69 -11.52 11.63
C ILE A 262 -11.60 -10.02 11.91
N SER A 263 -11.56 -9.62 13.19
CA SER A 263 -11.38 -8.21 13.57
C SER A 263 -10.05 -7.66 13.07
N ALA A 264 -8.97 -8.42 13.20
CA ALA A 264 -7.66 -8.05 12.66
C ALA A 264 -7.68 -7.99 11.12
N ALA A 265 -8.32 -8.95 10.45
CA ALA A 265 -8.46 -8.96 9.00
C ALA A 265 -9.26 -7.74 8.49
N SER A 266 -10.32 -7.34 9.21
CA SER A 266 -11.09 -6.13 8.92
C SER A 266 -10.22 -4.87 9.01
N LEU A 267 -9.47 -4.74 10.11
CA LEU A 267 -8.57 -3.61 10.32
C LEU A 267 -7.54 -3.50 9.18
N VAL A 268 -6.93 -4.63 8.83
CA VAL A 268 -5.89 -4.69 7.81
C VAL A 268 -6.45 -4.38 6.41
N GLU A 269 -7.69 -4.81 6.10
CA GLU A 269 -8.33 -4.48 4.83
C GLU A 269 -8.68 -2.99 4.73
N LYS A 270 -9.13 -2.37 5.84
CA LYS A 270 -9.34 -0.92 5.91
C LYS A 270 -8.04 -0.16 5.64
N GLU A 271 -6.93 -0.58 6.26
CA GLU A 271 -5.61 0.00 6.00
C GLU A 271 -5.13 -0.22 4.56
N ARG A 272 -5.40 -1.38 3.98
CA ARG A 272 -5.08 -1.69 2.59
C ARG A 272 -5.84 -0.81 1.60
N SER A 273 -7.08 -0.46 1.93
CA SER A 273 -7.96 0.37 1.12
C SER A 273 -7.75 1.86 1.34
N ARG A 274 -6.91 2.23 2.31
CA ARG A 274 -6.68 3.63 2.68
C ARG A 274 -5.91 4.40 1.62
N ARG A 275 -6.42 5.58 1.27
CA ARG A 275 -5.75 6.54 0.40
C ARG A 275 -5.18 7.68 1.23
N LEU A 276 -3.90 7.97 1.03
CA LEU A 276 -3.26 9.13 1.64
C LEU A 276 -3.39 10.34 0.73
N GLY A 277 -3.76 11.48 1.31
CA GLY A 277 -3.70 12.76 0.62
C GLY A 277 -2.28 13.08 0.16
N THR A 278 -2.16 13.61 -1.05
CA THR A 278 -0.88 13.89 -1.69
C THR A 278 -0.03 14.89 -0.89
N SER A 279 -0.67 15.82 -0.20
CA SER A 279 -0.03 16.79 0.68
C SER A 279 0.69 16.11 1.85
N ILE A 280 -0.02 15.24 2.59
CA ILE A 280 0.52 14.48 3.72
C ILE A 280 1.68 13.58 3.27
N LEU A 281 1.48 12.85 2.17
CA LEU A 281 2.50 11.96 1.61
C LEU A 281 3.79 12.71 1.25
N ASN A 282 3.67 13.88 0.60
CA ASN A 282 4.83 14.69 0.25
C ASN A 282 5.49 15.35 1.46
N GLN A 283 4.74 15.63 2.52
CA GLN A 283 5.31 16.10 3.79
C GLN A 283 6.18 15.01 4.42
N VAL A 284 5.67 13.79 4.57
CA VAL A 284 6.40 12.64 5.12
C VAL A 284 7.69 12.38 4.33
N VAL A 285 7.62 12.39 3.00
CA VAL A 285 8.81 12.19 2.15
C VAL A 285 9.82 13.32 2.30
N ARG A 286 9.38 14.59 2.42
CA ARG A 286 10.28 15.74 2.66
C ARG A 286 11.00 15.63 4.00
N GLU A 287 10.29 15.24 5.06
CA GLU A 287 10.87 15.03 6.39
C GLU A 287 11.87 13.87 6.38
N ALA A 288 11.55 12.76 5.73
CA ALA A 288 12.46 11.64 5.54
C ALA A 288 13.75 12.04 4.79
N VAL A 289 13.63 12.84 3.72
CA VAL A 289 14.78 13.35 2.96
C VAL A 289 15.60 14.39 3.77
N ALA A 290 14.93 15.18 4.61
CA ALA A 290 15.61 16.13 5.50
C ALA A 290 16.39 15.42 6.60
N PHE A 291 15.83 14.36 7.19
CA PHE A 291 16.49 13.57 8.22
C PHE A 291 17.69 12.79 7.66
N LYS A 292 17.52 12.12 6.52
CA LYS A 292 18.59 11.41 5.83
C LYS A 292 18.60 11.75 4.34
N ALA A 293 19.49 12.64 3.97
CA ALA A 293 19.60 13.05 2.59
C ALA A 293 20.21 11.95 1.70
N PRO A 294 19.78 11.84 0.41
CA PRO A 294 20.33 10.86 -0.52
C PRO A 294 21.87 10.98 -0.64
N PRO A 295 22.60 9.87 -0.79
CA PRO A 295 24.04 9.89 -0.89
C PRO A 295 24.52 10.65 -2.14
N ARG A 296 25.70 11.22 -2.05
CA ARG A 296 26.37 11.83 -3.21
C ARG A 296 27.13 10.75 -3.98
N THR A 297 27.07 10.79 -5.30
CA THR A 297 27.94 9.97 -6.15
C THR A 297 29.36 10.51 -6.17
N ARG A 298 30.34 9.69 -6.64
CA ARG A 298 31.74 10.13 -6.83
C ARG A 298 31.86 11.38 -7.72
N GLY A 299 30.91 11.61 -8.65
CA GLY A 299 30.81 12.82 -9.48
C GLY A 299 30.04 13.98 -8.86
N GLY A 300 29.82 13.98 -7.53
CA GLY A 300 29.17 15.09 -6.81
C GLY A 300 27.63 15.18 -7.02
N LYS A 301 27.07 14.38 -7.90
CA LYS A 301 25.61 14.37 -8.16
C LYS A 301 24.86 13.78 -6.99
N ARG A 302 23.74 14.40 -6.63
CA ARG A 302 22.84 13.95 -5.56
C ARG A 302 21.44 13.64 -6.07
N GLY A 303 20.82 12.60 -5.52
CA GLY A 303 19.42 12.30 -5.76
C GLY A 303 18.52 13.44 -5.24
N ARG A 304 17.45 13.74 -5.97
CA ARG A 304 16.38 14.66 -5.55
C ARG A 304 15.04 14.00 -5.79
N VAL A 305 14.19 14.01 -4.78
CA VAL A 305 12.78 13.66 -4.90
C VAL A 305 12.02 14.94 -5.15
N TYR A 306 11.25 14.99 -6.23
CA TYR A 306 10.47 16.18 -6.60
C TYR A 306 9.06 16.10 -6.04
N TYR A 307 8.47 14.92 -6.14
CA TYR A 307 7.06 14.72 -5.87
C TYR A 307 6.79 13.24 -5.63
N THR A 308 5.78 12.94 -4.80
CA THR A 308 5.34 11.57 -4.53
C THR A 308 3.83 11.50 -4.60
N THR A 309 3.30 10.45 -5.21
CA THR A 309 1.85 10.20 -5.29
C THR A 309 1.55 8.74 -4.99
N GLN A 310 0.37 8.47 -4.47
CA GLN A 310 -0.17 7.11 -4.35
C GLN A 310 -0.86 6.75 -5.67
N ALA A 311 -0.24 5.83 -6.43
CA ALA A 311 -0.72 5.42 -7.75
C ALA A 311 -1.73 4.27 -7.68
N ALA A 312 -1.68 3.45 -6.63
CA ALA A 312 -2.63 2.35 -6.41
C ALA A 312 -2.88 2.17 -4.91
N VAL A 313 -4.05 1.63 -4.59
CA VAL A 313 -4.53 1.43 -3.22
C VAL A 313 -4.28 -0.02 -2.78
N ARG A 314 -4.46 -1.00 -3.66
CA ARG A 314 -4.43 -2.43 -3.34
C ARG A 314 -3.40 -3.20 -4.17
N PRO A 315 -2.18 -3.38 -3.69
CA PRO A 315 -1.56 -2.86 -2.48
C PRO A 315 -1.20 -1.37 -2.59
N PRO A 316 -1.06 -0.64 -1.46
CA PRO A 316 -0.62 0.75 -1.46
C PRO A 316 0.69 0.90 -2.23
N THR A 317 0.64 1.61 -3.35
CA THR A 317 1.78 1.78 -4.25
C THR A 317 2.08 3.27 -4.42
N PHE A 318 3.27 3.68 -4.02
CA PHE A 318 3.72 5.05 -4.06
C PHE A 318 4.74 5.24 -5.18
N VAL A 319 4.55 6.26 -5.99
CA VAL A 319 5.47 6.63 -7.07
C VAL A 319 6.25 7.87 -6.64
N LEU A 320 7.57 7.73 -6.52
CA LEU A 320 8.48 8.83 -6.23
C LEU A 320 9.09 9.33 -7.54
N PHE A 321 8.75 10.56 -7.91
CA PHE A 321 9.33 11.23 -9.06
C PHE A 321 10.65 11.87 -8.68
N VAL A 322 11.73 11.41 -9.31
CA VAL A 322 13.09 11.75 -8.96
C VAL A 322 13.88 12.25 -10.18
N ASN A 323 14.99 12.92 -9.94
CA ASN A 323 15.89 13.34 -11.03
C ASN A 323 16.50 12.13 -11.77
N ASP A 324 17.02 11.15 -11.03
CA ASP A 324 17.54 9.88 -11.56
C ASP A 324 17.41 8.78 -10.51
N ALA A 325 16.70 7.71 -10.82
CA ALA A 325 16.46 6.58 -9.93
C ALA A 325 17.76 5.82 -9.55
N LYS A 326 18.81 5.91 -10.39
CA LYS A 326 20.11 5.28 -10.13
C LYS A 326 20.86 5.95 -8.97
N LEU A 327 20.52 7.18 -8.63
CA LEU A 327 21.13 7.92 -7.52
C LEU A 327 20.61 7.50 -6.14
N PHE A 328 19.61 6.60 -6.11
CA PHE A 328 19.03 6.07 -4.88
C PHE A 328 19.41 4.59 -4.73
N PRO A 329 20.53 4.28 -4.06
CA PRO A 329 20.97 2.91 -3.85
C PRO A 329 20.01 2.14 -2.95
N GLU A 330 20.04 0.82 -3.01
CA GLU A 330 19.14 -0.06 -2.28
C GLU A 330 19.05 0.21 -0.77
N PRO A 331 20.14 0.51 -0.04
CA PRO A 331 20.07 0.86 1.38
C PRO A 331 19.24 2.14 1.63
N TYR A 332 19.28 3.11 0.70
CA TYR A 332 18.47 4.31 0.81
C TYR A 332 17.00 4.04 0.50
N ARG A 333 16.70 3.18 -0.46
CA ARG A 333 15.34 2.76 -0.78
C ARG A 333 14.70 2.03 0.40
N ARG A 334 15.44 1.14 1.07
CA ARG A 334 14.98 0.47 2.30
C ARG A 334 14.73 1.46 3.45
N TYR A 335 15.60 2.44 3.61
CA TYR A 335 15.39 3.51 4.58
C TYR A 335 14.08 4.27 4.30
N MET A 336 13.86 4.71 3.06
CA MET A 336 12.64 5.42 2.66
C MET A 336 11.39 4.56 2.87
N HIS A 337 11.46 3.27 2.54
CA HIS A 337 10.38 2.32 2.78
C HIS A 337 10.05 2.21 4.27
N LYS A 338 11.07 2.08 5.13
CA LYS A 338 10.89 2.01 6.59
C LYS A 338 10.30 3.31 7.14
N GLN A 339 10.79 4.46 6.68
CA GLN A 339 10.31 5.76 7.12
C GLN A 339 8.85 6.00 6.72
N LEU A 340 8.50 5.72 5.46
CA LEU A 340 7.11 5.81 5.01
C LEU A 340 6.19 4.90 5.83
N ARG A 341 6.63 3.70 6.18
CA ARG A 341 5.85 2.79 7.02
C ARG A 341 5.70 3.31 8.45
N SER A 342 6.76 3.90 9.03
CA SER A 342 6.71 4.48 10.37
C SER A 342 5.74 5.65 10.45
N ASP A 343 5.78 6.55 9.48
CA ASP A 343 5.08 7.83 9.55
C ASP A 343 3.67 7.77 8.92
N ALA A 344 3.49 6.97 7.87
CA ALA A 344 2.21 6.81 7.20
C ALA A 344 1.39 5.60 7.70
N GLY A 345 2.01 4.65 8.42
CA GLY A 345 1.36 3.46 8.96
C GLY A 345 1.25 2.32 7.95
N PHE A 346 0.04 1.88 7.64
CA PHE A 346 -0.31 0.69 6.83
C PHE A 346 0.03 -0.65 7.52
N PRO A 347 -0.41 -0.88 8.78
CA PRO A 347 -0.23 -2.16 9.42
C PRO A 347 -0.95 -3.28 8.63
N GLY A 348 -0.35 -4.46 8.61
CA GLY A 348 -0.93 -5.63 7.96
C GLY A 348 -0.94 -5.60 6.42
N THR A 349 -0.34 -4.60 5.80
CA THR A 349 -0.37 -4.43 4.34
C THR A 349 1.03 -4.14 3.78
N PRO A 350 1.46 -4.81 2.69
CA PRO A 350 2.71 -4.49 2.02
C PRO A 350 2.58 -3.16 1.27
N ILE A 351 3.62 -2.32 1.33
CA ILE A 351 3.69 -1.08 0.55
C ILE A 351 4.72 -1.24 -0.58
N ARG A 352 4.46 -0.62 -1.72
CA ARG A 352 5.36 -0.64 -2.88
C ARG A 352 5.86 0.76 -3.18
N LEU A 353 7.18 0.91 -3.36
CA LEU A 353 7.81 2.16 -3.77
C LEU A 353 8.37 2.05 -5.17
N LEU A 354 7.86 2.86 -6.09
CA LEU A 354 8.30 2.93 -7.48
C LEU A 354 9.08 4.23 -7.69
N TRP A 355 10.31 4.12 -8.18
CA TRP A 355 11.18 5.25 -8.43
C TRP A 355 11.16 5.59 -9.92
N ARG A 356 10.59 6.75 -10.28
CA ARG A 356 10.45 7.22 -11.66
C ARG A 356 11.40 8.36 -11.95
N SER A 357 12.38 8.12 -12.81
CA SER A 357 13.26 9.18 -13.31
C SER A 357 12.52 10.10 -14.28
N ARG A 358 12.79 11.39 -14.23
CA ARG A 358 12.34 12.33 -15.25
C ARG A 358 12.96 11.93 -16.60
N LYS A 359 12.14 11.68 -17.61
CA LYS A 359 12.65 11.47 -18.99
C LYS A 359 13.40 12.73 -19.41
N ARG A 360 14.67 12.59 -19.80
CA ARG A 360 15.40 13.68 -20.48
C ARG A 360 14.70 13.92 -21.82
N THR A 361 14.28 15.14 -22.07
CA THR A 361 13.75 15.55 -23.37
C THR A 361 14.89 15.42 -24.39
N ASP A 362 14.62 14.93 -25.61
CA ASP A 362 15.62 14.69 -26.68
C ASP A 362 16.55 15.90 -26.96
N ARG A 363 16.07 17.11 -26.69
CA ARG A 363 16.88 18.35 -26.77
C ARG A 363 18.05 18.39 -25.78
N GLN A 364 17.90 17.81 -24.58
CA GLN A 364 18.99 17.76 -23.58
C GLN A 364 19.98 16.62 -23.87
N GLN A 365 19.52 15.53 -24.47
CA GLN A 365 20.40 14.48 -24.98
C GLN A 365 21.26 14.94 -26.14
N ARG A 366 20.70 15.72 -27.07
CA ARG A 366 21.47 16.32 -28.18
C ARG A 366 22.53 17.30 -27.66
N ARG A 367 22.23 18.16 -26.69
CA ARG A 367 23.22 19.07 -26.09
C ARG A 367 24.36 18.35 -25.37
N SER A 368 24.06 17.35 -24.54
CA SER A 368 25.10 16.59 -23.84
C SER A 368 25.97 15.75 -24.81
N ASN A 369 25.42 15.26 -25.91
CA ASN A 369 26.19 14.57 -26.95
C ASN A 369 27.04 15.54 -27.79
N THR A 370 26.58 16.77 -28.01
CA THR A 370 27.35 17.81 -28.73
C THR A 370 28.49 18.32 -27.86
N GLU A 371 28.29 18.54 -26.55
CA GLU A 371 29.32 18.92 -25.60
C GLU A 371 30.37 17.81 -25.41
N ALA A 372 29.94 16.54 -25.35
CA ALA A 372 30.87 15.40 -25.28
C ALA A 372 31.70 15.23 -26.57
N ARG A 373 31.10 15.47 -27.75
CA ARG A 373 31.83 15.48 -29.03
C ARG A 373 32.77 16.67 -29.14
N GLY A 374 32.35 17.86 -28.70
CA GLY A 374 33.22 19.05 -28.67
C GLY A 374 34.45 18.90 -27.77
N ALA A 375 34.28 18.24 -26.61
CA ALA A 375 35.38 17.96 -25.69
C ALA A 375 36.36 16.89 -26.23
N LEU A 376 35.88 15.93 -27.03
CA LEU A 376 36.76 14.94 -27.68
C LEU A 376 37.58 15.54 -28.84
N VAL A 377 37.01 16.51 -29.59
CA VAL A 377 37.69 17.19 -30.70
C VAL A 377 38.68 18.23 -30.17
N ALA A 378 38.50 18.79 -28.98
CA ALA A 378 39.43 19.71 -28.34
C ALA A 378 40.60 19.02 -27.60
N ALA A 379 40.55 17.70 -27.45
CA ALA A 379 41.57 16.87 -26.81
C ALA A 379 42.40 16.03 -27.83
N SER A 380 42.08 16.12 -29.10
CA SER A 380 42.87 15.62 -30.24
C SER A 380 43.62 16.76 -30.95
#